data_1840867168dab5270e851061297ce84f
#
_entry.id   1840867168dab5270e851061297ce84f
#
_cell.length_a   1.000
_cell.length_b   1.000
_cell.length_c   1.000
_cell.angle_alpha   90.00
_cell.angle_beta   90.00
_cell.angle_gamma   90.00
#
_symmetry.space_group_name_H-M   'P 1'
#
loop_
_entity.id
_entity.type
_entity.pdbx_description
1 polymer ?
#
loop_
_entity_poly.entity_id
_entity_poly.type
_entity_poly.pdbx_seq_one_letter_code
_entity_poly.pdbx_strand_id
1 'polypeptide(L)'
;MPKKAIISGVYNTKVGEVPGSTAMSLHAEAARGAIADAGLKLADVDGVLCAYVITETYPMLSSAFCEYVGIQPNFNAGVNAGGATGAIMVMQAAAMVEAGICKHV
;
A
#
# COMPACT_ATOMS: atom_id res chain seq x y z
N MET A 1 -24.59 -5.79 10.40
CA MET A 1 -23.39 -5.65 11.27
C MET A 1 -22.29 -4.96 10.49
N PRO A 2 -21.78 -3.86 10.99
CA PRO A 2 -20.62 -3.23 10.36
C PRO A 2 -19.41 -4.16 10.45
N LYS A 3 -18.66 -4.24 9.38
CA LYS A 3 -17.39 -4.96 9.37
C LYS A 3 -16.35 -4.15 10.13
N LYS A 4 -15.49 -4.83 10.86
CA LYS A 4 -14.31 -4.20 11.47
C LYS A 4 -13.10 -4.46 10.60
N ALA A 5 -12.34 -3.40 10.33
CA ALA A 5 -11.05 -3.54 9.67
C ALA A 5 -10.00 -3.96 10.71
N ILE A 6 -9.09 -4.80 10.27
CA ILE A 6 -7.94 -5.21 11.10
C ILE A 6 -6.67 -5.05 10.29
N ILE A 7 -5.56 -4.85 10.97
CA ILE A 7 -4.24 -4.89 10.34
C ILE A 7 -3.77 -6.33 10.41
N SER A 8 -3.70 -7.01 9.28
CA SER A 8 -3.41 -8.44 9.21
C SER A 8 -1.96 -8.75 8.83
N GLY A 9 -1.22 -7.78 8.28
CA GLY A 9 0.16 -8.00 7.91
C GLY A 9 0.94 -6.69 7.92
N VAL A 10 2.19 -6.78 8.32
CA VAL A 10 3.11 -5.63 8.36
C VAL A 10 4.49 -6.07 7.91
N TYR A 11 5.23 -5.14 7.34
CA TYR A 11 6.60 -5.39 6.93
C TYR A 11 7.36 -4.07 6.84
N ASN A 12 8.60 -4.07 7.31
CA ASN A 12 9.51 -2.94 7.18
C ASN A 12 10.70 -3.35 6.30
N THR A 13 10.99 -2.53 5.30
CA THR A 13 12.19 -2.72 4.51
C THR A 13 13.43 -2.36 5.34
N LYS A 14 14.61 -2.71 4.84
CA LYS A 14 15.85 -2.25 5.41
C LYS A 14 15.89 -0.72 5.43
N VAL A 15 16.38 -0.14 6.51
CA VAL A 15 16.46 1.30 6.73
C VAL A 15 17.92 1.76 6.59
N GLY A 16 18.11 3.00 6.16
CA GLY A 16 19.42 3.60 5.92
C GLY A 16 19.75 3.60 4.44
N GLU A 17 21.03 3.53 4.11
CA GLU A 17 21.46 3.43 2.72
C GLU A 17 21.18 2.03 2.19
N VAL A 18 20.48 1.95 1.07
CA VAL A 18 20.15 0.69 0.39
C VAL A 18 20.57 0.80 -1.08
N PRO A 19 21.88 0.71 -1.38
CA PRO A 19 22.37 0.85 -2.75
C PRO A 19 21.69 -0.16 -3.69
N GLY A 20 21.38 0.29 -4.89
CA GLY A 20 20.71 -0.55 -5.88
C GLY A 20 19.20 -0.61 -5.75
N SER A 21 18.62 -0.01 -4.71
CA SER A 21 17.16 0.06 -4.54
C SER A 21 16.62 1.38 -5.06
N THR A 22 15.38 1.33 -5.57
CA THR A 22 14.62 2.51 -5.97
C THR A 22 13.45 2.69 -5.02
N ALA A 23 12.79 3.85 -5.06
CA ALA A 23 11.56 4.05 -4.30
C ALA A 23 10.52 2.99 -4.66
N MET A 24 10.37 2.70 -5.95
CA MET A 24 9.42 1.69 -6.43
C MET A 24 9.79 0.28 -5.94
N SER A 25 11.07 -0.10 -5.98
CA SER A 25 11.48 -1.41 -5.49
C SER A 25 11.27 -1.57 -3.99
N LEU A 26 11.47 -0.51 -3.22
CA LEU A 26 11.21 -0.51 -1.77
C LEU A 26 9.70 -0.62 -1.48
N HIS A 27 8.88 0.08 -2.24
CA HIS A 27 7.42 -0.08 -2.15
C HIS A 27 6.99 -1.52 -2.43
N ALA A 28 7.54 -2.11 -3.48
CA ALA A 28 7.22 -3.49 -3.85
C ALA A 28 7.66 -4.50 -2.77
N GLU A 29 8.84 -4.30 -2.21
CA GLU A 29 9.34 -5.14 -1.12
C GLU A 29 8.44 -5.06 0.11
N ALA A 30 8.09 -3.83 0.52
CA ALA A 30 7.22 -3.62 1.69
C ALA A 30 5.86 -4.25 1.48
N ALA A 31 5.27 -4.08 0.31
CA ALA A 31 3.96 -4.64 0.00
C ALA A 31 4.00 -6.18 -0.03
N ARG A 32 4.96 -6.76 -0.72
CA ARG A 32 5.10 -8.22 -0.79
C ARG A 32 5.33 -8.83 0.60
N GLY A 33 6.15 -8.17 1.43
CA GLY A 33 6.40 -8.61 2.78
C GLY A 33 5.15 -8.58 3.65
N ALA A 34 4.37 -7.50 3.57
CA ALA A 34 3.14 -7.37 4.33
C ALA A 34 2.08 -8.38 3.87
N ILE A 35 1.96 -8.61 2.57
CA ILE A 35 1.03 -9.59 1.99
C ILE A 35 1.39 -11.00 2.49
N ALA A 36 2.67 -11.34 2.45
CA ALA A 36 3.14 -12.65 2.94
C ALA A 36 2.91 -12.80 4.43
N ASP A 37 3.16 -11.76 5.22
CA ASP A 37 2.92 -11.76 6.66
C ASP A 37 1.44 -11.99 6.98
N ALA A 38 0.54 -11.47 6.16
CA ALA A 38 -0.89 -11.68 6.31
C ALA A 38 -1.37 -13.07 5.84
N GLY A 39 -0.50 -13.84 5.21
CA GLY A 39 -0.88 -15.14 4.64
C GLY A 39 -1.74 -15.01 3.38
N LEU A 40 -1.68 -13.87 2.70
CA LEU A 40 -2.46 -13.60 1.50
C LEU A 40 -1.61 -13.78 0.25
N LYS A 41 -2.28 -13.84 -0.89
CA LYS A 41 -1.66 -13.81 -2.22
C LYS A 41 -1.81 -12.42 -2.82
N LEU A 42 -0.96 -12.09 -3.76
CA LEU A 42 -1.03 -10.82 -4.47
C LEU A 42 -2.41 -10.59 -5.10
N ALA A 43 -3.02 -11.65 -5.64
CA ALA A 43 -4.34 -11.58 -6.27
C ALA A 43 -5.47 -11.26 -5.27
N ASP A 44 -5.23 -11.42 -3.98
CA ASP A 44 -6.24 -11.12 -2.95
C ASP A 44 -6.34 -9.62 -2.65
N VAL A 45 -5.34 -8.84 -3.07
CA VAL A 45 -5.31 -7.40 -2.79
C VAL A 45 -6.16 -6.67 -3.81
N ASP A 46 -7.19 -5.99 -3.34
CA ASP A 46 -8.14 -5.27 -4.20
C ASP A 46 -8.17 -3.77 -3.96
N GLY A 47 -7.40 -3.28 -3.01
CA GLY A 47 -7.22 -1.84 -2.78
C GLY A 47 -5.77 -1.51 -2.49
N VAL A 48 -5.31 -0.35 -2.96
CA VAL A 48 -3.94 0.12 -2.76
C VAL A 48 -3.94 1.60 -2.44
N LEU A 49 -3.25 1.96 -1.39
CA LEU A 49 -2.97 3.35 -1.04
C LEU A 49 -1.47 3.55 -0.98
N CYS A 50 -0.98 4.59 -1.61
CA CYS A 50 0.44 4.95 -1.58
C CYS A 50 0.62 6.37 -1.10
N ALA A 51 1.69 6.59 -0.35
CA ALA A 51 2.19 7.94 -0.12
C ALA A 51 2.91 8.42 -1.39
N TYR A 52 3.28 9.67 -1.41
CA TYR A 52 4.07 10.21 -2.52
C TYR A 52 5.56 10.00 -2.26
N VAL A 53 6.37 10.10 -3.31
CA VAL A 53 7.83 10.07 -3.22
C VAL A 53 8.40 11.37 -3.77
N ILE A 54 9.53 11.80 -3.23
CA ILE A 54 10.20 13.02 -3.66
C ILE A 54 11.52 12.75 -4.39
N THR A 55 12.02 11.54 -4.30
CA THR A 55 13.29 11.16 -4.93
C THR A 55 13.14 10.74 -6.39
N GLU A 56 11.94 10.39 -6.79
CA GLU A 56 11.61 9.98 -8.15
C GLU A 56 10.26 10.62 -8.52
N THR A 57 10.07 10.92 -9.80
CA THR A 57 8.83 11.58 -10.24
C THR A 57 7.80 10.55 -10.71
N TYR A 58 6.71 10.45 -9.97
CA TYR A 58 5.57 9.61 -10.32
C TYR A 58 4.29 10.42 -10.16
N PRO A 59 3.75 10.98 -11.25
CA PRO A 59 2.50 11.73 -11.17
C PRO A 59 1.33 10.90 -10.62
N MET A 60 1.35 9.59 -10.89
CA MET A 60 0.33 8.65 -10.40
C MET A 60 1.01 7.42 -9.79
N LEU A 61 1.64 7.63 -8.63
CA LEU A 61 2.44 6.59 -7.99
C LEU A 61 1.64 5.32 -7.71
N SER A 62 0.43 5.44 -7.20
CA SER A 62 -0.37 4.24 -6.85
C SER A 62 -0.69 3.39 -8.06
N SER A 63 -1.02 4.02 -9.19
CA SER A 63 -1.27 3.29 -10.44
C SER A 63 0.00 2.65 -10.99
N ALA A 64 1.11 3.40 -10.98
CA ALA A 64 2.40 2.88 -11.42
C ALA A 64 2.85 1.71 -10.53
N PHE A 65 2.62 1.80 -9.23
CA PHE A 65 2.93 0.73 -8.28
C PHE A 65 2.11 -0.52 -8.58
N CYS A 66 0.81 -0.39 -8.80
CA CYS A 66 -0.05 -1.53 -9.13
C CYS A 66 0.41 -2.24 -10.40
N GLU A 67 0.80 -1.48 -11.41
CA GLU A 67 1.35 -2.04 -12.65
C GLU A 67 2.67 -2.75 -12.40
N TYR A 68 3.55 -2.14 -11.61
CA TYR A 68 4.87 -2.69 -11.32
C TYR A 68 4.79 -4.05 -10.60
N VAL A 69 3.91 -4.18 -9.61
CA VAL A 69 3.79 -5.42 -8.83
C VAL A 69 2.75 -6.39 -9.38
N GLY A 70 1.89 -5.96 -10.29
CA GLY A 70 0.87 -6.82 -10.90
C GLY A 70 -0.42 -6.91 -10.11
N ILE A 71 -0.77 -5.88 -9.36
CA ILE A 71 -2.06 -5.82 -8.66
C ILE A 71 -3.09 -5.17 -9.59
N GLN A 72 -4.30 -5.75 -9.64
CA GLN A 72 -5.44 -5.15 -10.34
C GLN A 72 -6.47 -4.71 -9.30
N PRO A 73 -6.37 -3.48 -8.77
CA PRO A 73 -7.21 -3.06 -7.66
C PRO A 73 -8.59 -2.60 -8.12
N ASN A 74 -9.57 -2.74 -7.24
CA ASN A 74 -10.86 -2.08 -7.39
C ASN A 74 -10.74 -0.59 -7.09
N PHE A 75 -9.78 -0.23 -6.24
CA PHE A 75 -9.52 1.15 -5.86
C PHE A 75 -8.03 1.35 -5.58
N ASN A 76 -7.47 2.43 -6.11
CA ASN A 76 -6.14 2.87 -5.71
C ASN A 76 -6.11 4.40 -5.64
N ALA A 77 -5.29 4.93 -4.74
CA ALA A 77 -5.14 6.37 -4.57
C ALA A 77 -3.80 6.71 -3.94
N GLY A 78 -3.35 7.92 -4.21
CA GLY A 78 -2.21 8.51 -3.51
C GLY A 78 -2.70 9.40 -2.38
N VAL A 79 -1.97 9.43 -1.28
CA VAL A 79 -2.26 10.28 -0.14
C VAL A 79 -1.03 11.13 0.15
N ASN A 80 -1.23 12.43 0.27
CA ASN A 80 -0.14 13.37 0.52
C ASN A 80 -0.57 14.36 1.59
N ALA A 81 -0.18 14.10 2.82
CA ALA A 81 -0.52 14.93 3.98
C ALA A 81 0.69 15.11 4.91
N GLY A 82 1.89 15.09 4.36
CA GLY A 82 3.12 15.24 5.13
C GLY A 82 3.29 14.12 6.14
N GLY A 83 3.67 14.44 7.37
CA GLY A 83 3.93 13.46 8.41
C GLY A 83 2.72 12.64 8.84
N ALA A 84 1.51 13.12 8.59
CA ALA A 84 0.28 12.42 8.94
C ALA A 84 -0.17 11.40 7.87
N THR A 85 0.55 11.29 6.76
CA THR A 85 0.13 10.47 5.61
C THR A 85 -0.12 9.01 6.00
N GLY A 86 0.78 8.40 6.77
CA GLY A 86 0.64 6.99 7.16
C GLY A 86 -0.62 6.74 7.97
N ALA A 87 -0.90 7.60 8.96
CA ALA A 87 -2.10 7.48 9.77
C ALA A 87 -3.37 7.68 8.95
N ILE A 88 -3.36 8.63 8.04
CA ILE A 88 -4.51 8.89 7.14
C ILE A 88 -4.75 7.68 6.23
N MET A 89 -3.69 7.07 5.69
CA MET A 89 -3.85 5.88 4.86
C MET A 89 -4.49 4.72 5.63
N VAL A 90 -4.09 4.50 6.87
CA VAL A 90 -4.68 3.46 7.71
C VAL A 90 -6.16 3.74 7.96
N MET A 91 -6.51 4.98 8.30
CA MET A 91 -7.90 5.38 8.50
C MET A 91 -8.74 5.21 7.24
N GLN A 92 -8.20 5.61 6.09
CA GLN A 92 -8.88 5.49 4.82
C GLN A 92 -9.06 4.01 4.42
N ALA A 93 -8.02 3.20 4.59
CA ALA A 93 -8.10 1.77 4.31
C ALA A 93 -9.15 1.09 5.18
N ALA A 94 -9.20 1.42 6.48
CA ALA A 94 -10.21 0.89 7.39
C ALA A 94 -11.63 1.27 6.93
N ALA A 95 -11.83 2.53 6.55
CA ALA A 95 -13.12 2.99 6.05
C ALA A 95 -13.54 2.26 4.79
N MET A 96 -12.60 2.00 3.88
CA MET A 96 -12.87 1.29 2.63
C MET A 96 -13.29 -0.16 2.89
N VAL A 97 -12.64 -0.83 3.82
CA VAL A 97 -12.99 -2.20 4.21
C VAL A 97 -14.37 -2.21 4.87
N GLU A 98 -14.60 -1.31 5.80
CA GLU A 98 -15.87 -1.23 6.54
C GLU A 98 -17.04 -0.87 5.64
N ALA A 99 -16.80 -0.07 4.61
CA ALA A 99 -17.82 0.29 3.62
C ALA A 99 -18.06 -0.80 2.55
N GLY A 100 -17.25 -1.84 2.53
CA GLY A 100 -17.36 -2.91 1.55
C GLY A 100 -16.79 -2.58 0.17
N ILE A 101 -16.00 -1.50 0.05
CA ILE A 101 -15.37 -1.11 -1.22
C ILE A 101 -14.26 -2.09 -1.56
N CYS A 102 -13.47 -2.49 -0.56
CA CYS A 102 -12.36 -3.42 -0.71
C CYS A 102 -12.37 -4.42 0.44
N LYS A 103 -11.77 -5.58 0.21
CA LYS A 103 -11.56 -6.59 1.24
C LYS A 103 -10.17 -6.52 1.84
N HIS A 104 -9.15 -6.29 0.99
CA HIS A 104 -7.74 -6.27 1.38
C HIS A 104 -7.06 -5.06 0.77
N VAL A 105 -6.66 -4.10 1.60
CA VAL A 105 -6.03 -2.85 1.19
C VAL A 105 -4.60 -2.80 1.71
#